data_cb5ab87b5caf00cbdcaeeff4b2da9fc5
#
_entry.id   cb5ab87b5caf00cbdcaeeff4b2da9fc5
#
_cell.length_a   1.000
_cell.length_b   1.000
_cell.length_c   1.000
_cell.angle_alpha   90.00
_cell.angle_beta   90.00
_cell.angle_gamma   90.00
#
_symmetry.space_group_name_H-M   'P 1'
#
loop_
_entity.id
_entity.type
_entity.pdbx_description
1 polymer ?
#
loop_
_entity_poly.entity_id
_entity_poly.type
_entity_poly.pdbx_seq_one_letter_code
_entity_poly.pdbx_strand_id
1 'polypeptide(L)'
;MMYKVEYSKAADKTLRKWKKSNPMLFKKATKVLLDIMQHPRTGIGHPEALVGGNDITWSRHITADDRIIYDIYDERITVLIIQAESHYNDK
;
A
#
# COMPACT_ATOMS: atom_id res chain seq x y z
N MET A 1 -17.55 -5.98 2.06
CA MET A 1 -17.42 -5.23 0.80
C MET A 1 -15.95 -5.00 0.50
N MET A 2 -15.56 -5.21 -0.75
CA MET A 2 -14.16 -5.03 -1.15
C MET A 2 -14.01 -3.74 -1.96
N TYR A 3 -12.95 -3.01 -1.64
CA TYR A 3 -12.60 -1.82 -2.40
C TYR A 3 -11.91 -2.21 -3.69
N LYS A 4 -12.15 -1.43 -4.72
CA LYS A 4 -11.44 -1.56 -5.98
C LYS A 4 -10.04 -0.98 -5.82
N VAL A 5 -9.04 -1.59 -6.43
CA VAL A 5 -7.65 -1.12 -6.31
C VAL A 5 -7.18 -0.57 -7.63
N GLU A 6 -6.67 0.65 -7.59
CA GLU A 6 -6.03 1.29 -8.73
C GLU A 6 -4.58 1.60 -8.35
N TYR A 7 -3.73 1.74 -9.34
CA TYR A 7 -2.29 1.93 -9.11
C TYR A 7 -1.79 3.15 -9.86
N SER A 8 -0.97 3.96 -9.18
CA SER A 8 -0.22 5.00 -9.88
C SER A 8 0.86 4.34 -10.74
N LYS A 9 1.39 5.12 -11.67
CA LYS A 9 2.50 4.62 -12.51
C LYS A 9 3.69 4.24 -11.64
N ALA A 10 4.01 5.06 -10.65
CA ALA A 10 5.14 4.79 -9.76
C ALA A 10 4.95 3.50 -8.97
N ALA A 11 3.75 3.31 -8.42
CA ALA A 11 3.47 2.10 -7.65
C ALA A 11 3.53 0.86 -8.54
N ASP A 12 2.92 0.95 -9.73
CA ASP A 12 2.92 -0.17 -10.66
C ASP A 12 4.33 -0.56 -11.04
N LYS A 13 5.17 0.42 -11.33
CA LYS A 13 6.57 0.18 -11.71
C LYS A 13 7.33 -0.52 -10.60
N THR A 14 7.17 -0.04 -9.37
CA THR A 14 7.88 -0.63 -8.23
C THR A 14 7.42 -2.05 -7.97
N LEU A 15 6.10 -2.29 -8.01
CA LEU A 15 5.58 -3.63 -7.76
C LEU A 15 6.03 -4.62 -8.84
N ARG A 16 6.08 -4.18 -10.10
CA ARG A 16 6.58 -5.04 -11.17
C ARG A 16 8.05 -5.36 -10.96
N LYS A 17 8.83 -4.38 -10.50
CA LYS A 17 10.24 -4.59 -10.20
C LYS A 17 10.41 -5.63 -9.09
N TRP A 18 9.62 -5.51 -8.02
CA TRP A 18 9.68 -6.47 -6.92
C TRP A 18 9.30 -7.88 -7.38
N LYS A 19 8.30 -7.97 -8.25
CA LYS A 19 7.87 -9.26 -8.74
C LYS A 19 9.01 -10.00 -9.43
N LYS A 20 9.86 -9.27 -10.13
CA LYS A 20 11.01 -9.84 -10.83
C LYS A 20 12.21 -10.08 -9.93
N SER A 21 12.59 -9.06 -9.16
CA SER A 21 13.87 -9.07 -8.45
C SER A 21 13.77 -9.44 -6.99
N ASN A 22 12.57 -9.42 -6.41
CA ASN A 22 12.39 -9.76 -5.00
C ASN A 22 11.02 -10.40 -4.78
N PRO A 23 10.85 -11.65 -5.27
CA PRO A 23 9.54 -12.32 -5.21
C PRO A 23 8.98 -12.46 -3.80
N MET A 24 9.84 -12.62 -2.80
CA MET A 24 9.38 -12.73 -1.41
C MET A 24 8.71 -11.45 -0.96
N LEU A 25 9.32 -10.32 -1.29
CA LEU A 25 8.76 -9.01 -0.94
C LEU A 25 7.46 -8.79 -1.72
N PHE A 26 7.44 -9.15 -2.99
CA PHE A 26 6.23 -9.01 -3.79
C PHE A 26 5.08 -9.83 -3.20
N LYS A 27 5.36 -11.04 -2.74
CA LYS A 27 4.35 -11.90 -2.12
C LYS A 27 3.78 -11.25 -0.87
N LYS A 28 4.65 -10.68 -0.03
CA LYS A 28 4.22 -9.98 1.19
C LYS A 28 3.40 -8.75 0.84
N ALA A 29 3.83 -8.01 -0.18
CA ALA A 29 3.10 -6.84 -0.64
C ALA A 29 1.70 -7.20 -1.13
N THR A 30 1.58 -8.30 -1.88
CA THR A 30 0.28 -8.77 -2.35
C THR A 30 -0.65 -9.07 -1.18
N LYS A 31 -0.13 -9.67 -0.13
CA LYS A 31 -0.93 -9.97 1.05
C LYS A 31 -1.45 -8.69 1.70
N VAL A 32 -0.60 -7.67 1.81
CA VAL A 32 -1.02 -6.39 2.36
C VAL A 32 -2.06 -5.73 1.47
N LEU A 33 -1.87 -5.79 0.14
CA LEU A 33 -2.82 -5.21 -0.80
C LEU A 33 -4.19 -5.86 -0.68
N LEU A 34 -4.25 -7.18 -0.53
CA LEU A 34 -5.52 -7.87 -0.34
C LEU A 34 -6.20 -7.42 0.94
N ASP A 35 -5.43 -7.22 1.99
CA ASP A 35 -6.01 -6.76 3.25
C ASP A 35 -6.53 -5.32 3.12
N ILE A 36 -5.82 -4.47 2.41
CA ILE A 36 -6.27 -3.09 2.15
C ILE A 36 -7.62 -3.10 1.43
N MET A 37 -7.79 -3.99 0.47
CA MET A 37 -9.05 -4.07 -0.27
C MET A 37 -10.23 -4.40 0.64
N GLN A 38 -9.99 -5.20 1.66
CA GLN A 38 -11.05 -5.61 2.58
C GLN A 38 -11.20 -4.65 3.75
N HIS A 39 -10.08 -4.09 4.21
CA HIS A 39 -10.05 -3.26 5.40
C HIS A 39 -9.10 -2.08 5.19
N PRO A 40 -9.53 -1.02 4.47
CA PRO A 40 -8.59 0.06 4.12
C PRO A 40 -7.94 0.76 5.31
N ARG A 41 -8.61 0.78 6.46
CA ARG A 41 -8.10 1.51 7.63
C ARG A 41 -7.67 0.65 8.79
N THR A 42 -7.86 -0.65 8.70
CA THR A 42 -7.49 -1.59 9.78
C THR A 42 -6.85 -2.82 9.18
N GLY A 43 -6.17 -3.59 10.03
CA GLY A 43 -5.62 -4.86 9.58
C GLY A 43 -4.12 -4.95 9.73
N ILE A 44 -3.50 -5.76 8.88
CA ILE A 44 -2.07 -6.06 9.00
C ILE A 44 -1.21 -4.88 8.53
N GLY A 45 0.03 -4.85 8.98
CA GLY A 45 0.99 -3.85 8.53
C GLY A 45 0.87 -2.50 9.19
N HIS A 46 0.20 -2.42 10.33
CA HIS A 46 0.06 -1.17 11.08
C HIS A 46 -0.48 -0.02 10.23
N PRO A 47 -1.74 -0.09 9.79
CA PRO A 47 -2.33 1.01 9.02
C PRO A 47 -2.23 2.31 9.79
N GLU A 48 -1.75 3.34 9.13
CA GLU A 48 -1.47 4.61 9.77
C GLU A 48 -1.84 5.76 8.85
N ALA A 49 -2.67 6.69 9.34
CA ALA A 49 -3.00 7.87 8.57
C ALA A 49 -1.79 8.77 8.51
N LEU A 50 -1.49 9.29 7.34
CA LEU A 50 -0.33 10.13 7.16
C LEU A 50 -0.64 11.58 7.51
N VAL A 51 0.41 12.38 7.48
CA VAL A 51 0.38 13.77 7.91
C VAL A 51 -0.77 14.54 7.27
N GLY A 52 -1.36 15.44 8.05
CA GLY A 52 -2.45 16.26 7.58
C GLY A 52 -3.80 15.80 8.09
N GLY A 53 -3.89 14.56 8.55
CA GLY A 53 -5.11 14.07 9.18
C GLY A 53 -6.33 14.12 8.29
N ASN A 54 -6.15 14.01 6.97
CA ASN A 54 -7.29 14.08 6.04
C ASN A 54 -8.06 12.77 5.97
N ASP A 55 -7.58 11.73 6.66
CA ASP A 55 -8.21 10.42 6.67
C ASP A 55 -8.30 9.79 5.27
N ILE A 56 -7.56 10.31 4.33
CA ILE A 56 -7.54 9.81 2.97
C ILE A 56 -6.25 9.06 2.69
N THR A 57 -5.12 9.64 3.05
CA THR A 57 -3.82 9.05 2.74
C THR A 57 -3.29 8.26 3.92
N TRP A 58 -2.98 7.00 3.66
CA TRP A 58 -2.55 6.03 4.66
C TRP A 58 -1.32 5.30 4.21
N SER A 59 -0.64 4.67 5.15
CA SER A 59 0.46 3.79 4.84
C SER A 59 0.32 2.49 5.60
N ARG A 60 0.92 1.44 5.04
CA ARG A 60 1.05 0.14 5.70
C ARG A 60 2.44 -0.41 5.47
N HIS A 61 2.99 -0.98 6.52
CA HIS A 61 4.26 -1.69 6.41
C HIS A 61 4.06 -3.02 5.71
N ILE A 62 5.01 -3.37 4.85
CA ILE A 62 5.12 -4.70 4.30
C ILE A 62 6.15 -5.45 5.13
N THR A 63 7.27 -4.79 5.37
CA THR A 63 8.34 -5.24 6.28
C THR A 63 8.77 -4.01 7.07
N ALA A 64 9.82 -4.15 7.87
CA ALA A 64 10.36 -3.02 8.61
C ALA A 64 10.86 -1.91 7.69
N ASP A 65 11.32 -2.27 6.48
CA ASP A 65 11.93 -1.32 5.55
C ASP A 65 11.09 -0.98 4.34
N ASP A 66 9.95 -1.61 4.19
CA ASP A 66 9.14 -1.47 2.98
C ASP A 66 7.71 -1.14 3.35
N ARG A 67 7.09 -0.26 2.58
CA ARG A 67 5.72 0.13 2.86
C ARG A 67 4.95 0.49 1.60
N ILE A 68 3.64 0.52 1.75
CA ILE A 68 2.71 0.94 0.70
C ILE A 68 2.01 2.19 1.18
N ILE A 69 1.93 3.20 0.32
CA ILE A 69 1.20 4.43 0.58
C ILE A 69 0.00 4.46 -0.36
N TYR A 70 -1.18 4.76 0.19
CA TYR A 70 -2.40 4.70 -0.61
C TYR A 70 -3.41 5.72 -0.14
N ASP A 71 -4.30 6.11 -1.07
CA ASP A 71 -5.43 6.99 -0.78
C ASP A 71 -6.71 6.17 -0.77
N ILE A 72 -7.62 6.54 0.11
CA ILE A 72 -8.92 5.88 0.23
C ILE A 72 -10.01 6.84 -0.24
N TYR A 73 -10.81 6.40 -1.20
CA TYR A 73 -11.92 7.16 -1.72
C TYR A 73 -13.20 6.37 -1.45
N ASP A 74 -13.80 6.63 -0.29
CA ASP A 74 -14.97 5.85 0.16
C ASP A 74 -16.17 5.98 -0.77
N GLU A 75 -16.40 7.17 -1.30
CA GLU A 75 -17.56 7.39 -2.15
C GLU A 75 -17.49 6.61 -3.46
N ARG A 76 -16.30 6.20 -3.85
CA ARG A 76 -16.11 5.39 -5.05
C ARG A 76 -15.73 3.95 -4.72
N ILE A 77 -15.66 3.63 -3.44
CA ILE A 77 -15.23 2.31 -2.96
C ILE A 77 -13.94 1.92 -3.66
N THR A 78 -12.98 2.85 -3.68
CA THR A 78 -11.73 2.69 -4.43
C THR A 78 -10.56 3.07 -3.56
N VAL A 79 -9.48 2.32 -3.70
CA VAL A 79 -8.19 2.62 -3.09
C VAL A 79 -7.20 2.85 -4.22
N LEU A 80 -6.49 3.97 -4.17
CA LEU A 80 -5.42 4.26 -5.15
C LEU A 80 -4.08 4.02 -4.48
N ILE A 81 -3.31 3.06 -4.98
CA ILE A 81 -1.97 2.81 -4.48
C ILE A 81 -1.04 3.84 -5.11
N ILE A 82 -0.61 4.79 -4.30
CA ILE A 82 0.21 5.91 -4.77
C ILE A 82 1.66 5.48 -4.94
N GLN A 83 2.16 4.73 -3.98
CA GLN A 83 3.58 4.41 -3.96
C GLN A 83 3.83 3.14 -3.17
N ALA A 84 4.77 2.35 -3.66
CA ALA A 84 5.35 1.23 -2.92
C ALA A 84 6.84 1.57 -2.84
N GLU A 85 7.40 1.55 -1.64
CA GLU A 85 8.77 1.98 -1.48
C GLU A 85 9.54 1.07 -0.54
N SER A 86 10.84 0.98 -0.79
CA SER A 86 11.77 0.18 0.00
C SER A 86 12.73 1.09 0.74
N HIS A 87 13.22 0.59 1.88
CA HIS A 87 14.26 1.28 2.64
C HIS A 87 13.90 2.70 3.04
N TYR A 88 12.60 2.91 3.31
CA TYR A 88 12.16 4.27 3.64
C TYR A 88 12.73 4.74 4.99
N ASN A 89 13.28 3.83 5.79
CA ASN A 89 13.96 4.16 7.04
C ASN A 89 15.46 4.38 6.86
N ASP A 90 15.96 4.17 5.66
CA ASP A 90 17.39 4.27 5.39
C ASP A 90 17.84 5.71 5.43
N LYS A 91 19.05 5.88 5.85
CA LYS A 91 19.62 7.22 5.91
C LYS A 91 20.54 7.47 4.75
#